data_0d5fb00bc2fce4df99604bea47c4c84f
#
_entry.id   0d5fb00bc2fce4df99604bea47c4c84f
#
_cell.length_a   1.000
_cell.length_b   1.000
_cell.length_c   1.000
_cell.angle_alpha   90.00
_cell.angle_beta   90.00
_cell.angle_gamma   90.00
#
_symmetry.space_group_name_H-M   'P 1'
#
loop_
_entity.id
_entity.type
_entity.pdbx_description
1 polymer ?
#
loop_
_entity_poly.entity_id
_entity_poly.type
_entity_poly.pdbx_seq_one_letter_code
_entity_poly.pdbx_strand_id
1 'polypeptide(L)'
;MKTLPALLLGFGSFAGHAQAPVPAVRADSAIHLNVVPNGRYSRAFYTVNHEPLTTATVTRLLHRYPPAAEELRKGRAQRRLALLGLLPVFVASTVVGGLQVDRQKNVSGSNFSKAPVAFSFSLAALFSSLSVGAANNHYARAIEAYNQQFH
;
A
#
# COMPACT_ATOMS: atom_id res chain seq x y z
N MET A 1 36.58 -2.82 31.21
CA MET A 1 36.44 -3.64 30.01
C MET A 1 35.02 -4.19 30.00
N LYS A 2 34.14 -3.69 29.13
CA LYS A 2 32.75 -4.14 29.00
C LYS A 2 32.62 -4.80 27.63
N THR A 3 32.39 -6.10 27.63
CA THR A 3 32.20 -6.95 26.46
C THR A 3 30.81 -6.73 25.88
N LEU A 4 30.72 -6.32 24.60
CA LEU A 4 29.47 -6.30 23.82
C LEU A 4 29.11 -7.75 23.43
N PRO A 5 27.83 -8.15 23.56
CA PRO A 5 27.35 -9.39 22.98
C PRO A 5 27.12 -9.21 21.47
N ALA A 6 27.74 -10.09 20.68
CA ALA A 6 27.51 -10.19 19.25
C ALA A 6 26.10 -10.71 18.98
N LEU A 7 25.30 -9.92 18.29
CA LEU A 7 23.96 -10.29 17.84
C LEU A 7 24.10 -11.11 16.55
N LEU A 8 24.01 -12.43 16.68
CA LEU A 8 23.95 -13.38 15.56
C LEU A 8 22.58 -13.27 14.87
N LEU A 9 22.55 -12.55 13.75
CA LEU A 9 21.42 -12.56 12.82
C LEU A 9 21.40 -13.89 12.07
N GLY A 10 20.54 -14.81 12.51
CA GLY A 10 20.25 -16.05 11.79
C GLY A 10 19.52 -15.75 10.48
N PHE A 11 20.18 -15.93 9.35
CA PHE A 11 19.57 -15.98 8.04
C PHE A 11 18.72 -17.25 7.93
N GLY A 12 17.40 -17.11 8.15
CA GLY A 12 16.45 -18.15 7.90
C GLY A 12 16.41 -18.47 6.39
N SER A 13 16.78 -19.70 6.04
CA SER A 13 16.66 -20.24 4.69
C SER A 13 15.18 -20.19 4.26
N PHE A 14 14.84 -19.29 3.34
CA PHE A 14 13.56 -19.32 2.64
C PHE A 14 13.51 -20.58 1.77
N ALA A 15 12.87 -21.64 2.27
CA ALA A 15 12.49 -22.79 1.49
C ALA A 15 11.62 -22.31 0.31
N GLY A 16 12.14 -22.43 -0.90
CA GLY A 16 11.43 -22.09 -2.12
C GLY A 16 10.14 -22.94 -2.20
N HIS A 17 9.00 -22.30 -1.97
CA HIS A 17 7.71 -22.90 -2.26
C HIS A 17 7.66 -23.10 -3.78
N ALA A 18 7.70 -24.35 -4.21
CA ALA A 18 7.43 -24.72 -5.59
C ALA A 18 6.07 -24.11 -5.97
N GLN A 19 6.10 -23.09 -6.83
CA GLN A 19 4.86 -22.46 -7.31
C GLN A 19 4.13 -23.53 -8.13
N ALA A 20 2.94 -23.91 -7.68
CA ALA A 20 2.03 -24.72 -8.46
C ALA A 20 1.92 -24.12 -9.88
N PRO A 21 1.89 -24.94 -10.94
CA PRO A 21 1.75 -24.44 -12.31
C PRO A 21 0.49 -23.58 -12.38
N VAL A 22 0.69 -22.31 -12.73
CA VAL A 22 -0.44 -21.38 -12.91
C VAL A 22 -1.24 -21.92 -14.07
N PRO A 23 -2.54 -22.22 -13.89
CA PRO A 23 -3.39 -22.65 -14.99
C PRO A 23 -3.25 -21.63 -16.12
N ALA A 24 -3.11 -22.12 -17.35
CA ALA A 24 -3.03 -21.26 -18.53
C ALA A 24 -4.39 -20.59 -18.73
N VAL A 25 -4.57 -19.45 -18.05
CA VAL A 25 -5.75 -18.60 -18.23
C VAL A 25 -5.70 -18.11 -19.66
N ARG A 26 -6.70 -18.45 -20.45
CA ARG A 26 -6.85 -17.91 -21.80
C ARG A 26 -6.84 -16.39 -21.70
N ALA A 27 -6.00 -15.75 -22.52
CA ALA A 27 -5.80 -14.30 -22.49
C ALA A 27 -7.05 -13.50 -22.93
N ASP A 28 -8.10 -14.18 -23.28
CA ASP A 28 -9.26 -13.64 -24.01
C ASP A 28 -10.46 -13.37 -23.09
N SER A 29 -10.29 -13.46 -21.77
CA SER A 29 -11.44 -13.36 -20.87
C SER A 29 -11.30 -12.20 -19.90
N ALA A 30 -12.37 -11.42 -19.76
CA ALA A 30 -12.45 -10.29 -18.85
C ALA A 30 -12.32 -10.74 -17.38
N ILE A 31 -11.66 -9.90 -16.58
CA ILE A 31 -11.52 -10.10 -15.14
C ILE A 31 -12.75 -9.49 -14.45
N HIS A 32 -13.50 -10.30 -13.71
CA HIS A 32 -14.64 -9.86 -12.93
C HIS A 32 -14.32 -9.85 -11.44
N LEU A 33 -14.75 -8.79 -10.75
CA LEU A 33 -14.70 -8.71 -9.29
C LEU A 33 -16.02 -9.23 -8.73
N ASN A 34 -15.97 -10.33 -8.00
CA ASN A 34 -17.12 -10.88 -7.30
C ASN A 34 -17.01 -10.58 -5.82
N VAL A 35 -18.10 -10.10 -5.23
CA VAL A 35 -18.22 -9.82 -3.80
C VAL A 35 -19.27 -10.74 -3.21
N VAL A 36 -18.86 -11.64 -2.34
CA VAL A 36 -19.76 -12.58 -1.66
C VAL A 36 -19.91 -12.15 -0.20
N PRO A 37 -21.13 -11.91 0.26
CA PRO A 37 -21.37 -11.63 1.68
C PRO A 37 -21.05 -12.88 2.52
N ASN A 38 -20.26 -12.70 3.56
CA ASN A 38 -19.91 -13.74 4.52
C ASN A 38 -20.23 -13.25 5.95
N GLY A 39 -21.47 -13.36 6.36
CA GLY A 39 -21.96 -12.84 7.64
C GLY A 39 -21.84 -11.31 7.72
N ARG A 40 -21.06 -10.81 8.69
CA ARG A 40 -20.81 -9.37 8.89
C ARG A 40 -19.74 -8.81 7.95
N TYR A 41 -19.07 -9.64 7.17
CA TYR A 41 -17.98 -9.27 6.28
C TYR A 41 -18.34 -9.62 4.84
N SER A 42 -17.75 -8.92 3.89
CA SER A 42 -17.80 -9.29 2.48
C SER A 42 -16.42 -9.77 2.04
N ARG A 43 -16.37 -10.85 1.27
CA ARG A 43 -15.16 -11.37 0.67
C ARG A 43 -15.17 -11.04 -0.82
N ALA A 44 -14.18 -10.29 -1.26
CA ALA A 44 -13.97 -9.99 -2.66
C ALA A 44 -12.95 -10.96 -3.27
N PHE A 45 -13.23 -11.49 -4.45
CA PHE A 45 -12.31 -12.32 -5.22
C PHE A 45 -12.49 -12.05 -6.72
N TYR A 46 -11.44 -12.30 -7.46
CA TYR A 46 -11.44 -12.12 -8.91
C TYR A 46 -11.75 -13.43 -9.60
N THR A 47 -12.51 -13.37 -10.70
CA THR A 47 -12.79 -14.51 -11.56
C THR A 47 -12.51 -14.17 -13.01
N VAL A 48 -12.12 -15.18 -13.77
CA VAL A 48 -12.06 -15.19 -15.23
C VAL A 48 -12.75 -16.47 -15.68
N ASN A 49 -13.70 -16.39 -16.58
CA ASN A 49 -14.52 -17.55 -17.02
C ASN A 49 -15.15 -18.32 -15.84
N HIS A 50 -15.62 -17.62 -14.81
CA HIS A 50 -16.15 -18.17 -13.56
C HIS A 50 -15.14 -18.91 -12.66
N GLU A 51 -13.87 -19.03 -13.06
CA GLU A 51 -12.83 -19.61 -12.23
C GLU A 51 -12.22 -18.57 -11.30
N PRO A 52 -12.11 -18.84 -9.99
CA PRO A 52 -11.52 -17.91 -9.04
C PRO A 52 -10.01 -17.78 -9.26
N LEU A 53 -9.53 -16.54 -9.30
CA LEU A 53 -8.11 -16.22 -9.45
C LEU A 53 -7.53 -15.62 -8.17
N THR A 54 -6.28 -15.95 -7.91
CA THR A 54 -5.51 -15.27 -6.86
C THR A 54 -5.12 -13.86 -7.31
N THR A 55 -5.00 -12.92 -6.37
CA THR A 55 -4.53 -11.56 -6.65
C THR A 55 -3.16 -11.56 -7.36
N ALA A 56 -2.29 -12.52 -7.03
CA ALA A 56 -0.99 -12.66 -7.68
C ALA A 56 -1.13 -13.00 -9.17
N THR A 57 -2.05 -13.92 -9.51
CA THR A 57 -2.33 -14.29 -10.91
C THR A 57 -2.92 -13.12 -11.69
N VAL A 58 -3.91 -12.42 -11.11
CA VAL A 58 -4.48 -11.21 -11.72
C VAL A 58 -3.40 -10.16 -11.97
N THR A 59 -2.56 -9.87 -10.98
CA THR A 59 -1.46 -8.90 -11.14
C THR A 59 -0.49 -9.31 -12.26
N ARG A 60 -0.20 -10.61 -12.41
CA ARG A 60 0.65 -11.12 -13.49
C ARG A 60 0.00 -10.94 -14.88
N LEU A 61 -1.31 -11.17 -15.00
CA LEU A 61 -2.06 -10.91 -16.22
C LEU A 61 -2.02 -9.43 -16.59
N LEU A 62 -2.32 -8.55 -15.63
CA LEU A 62 -2.31 -7.10 -15.83
C LEU A 62 -0.92 -6.60 -16.27
N HIS A 63 0.16 -7.21 -15.77
CA HIS A 63 1.52 -6.84 -16.18
C HIS A 63 1.86 -7.18 -17.64
N ARG A 64 1.17 -8.14 -18.24
CA ARG A 64 1.39 -8.50 -19.65
C ARG A 64 0.73 -7.53 -20.63
N TYR A 65 -0.25 -6.76 -20.17
CA TYR A 65 -0.97 -5.79 -20.98
C TYR A 65 -0.45 -4.37 -20.69
N PRO A 66 0.20 -3.68 -21.65
CA PRO A 66 0.89 -2.42 -21.39
C PRO A 66 0.05 -1.33 -20.72
N PRO A 67 -1.21 -1.03 -21.14
CA PRO A 67 -2.04 -0.02 -20.49
C PRO A 67 -2.33 -0.35 -19.02
N ALA A 68 -2.64 -1.60 -18.70
CA ALA A 68 -2.87 -2.03 -17.33
C ALA A 68 -1.60 -2.00 -16.48
N ALA A 69 -0.46 -2.38 -17.06
CA ALA A 69 0.85 -2.34 -16.41
C ALA A 69 1.25 -0.90 -16.04
N GLU A 70 0.91 0.09 -16.86
CA GLU A 70 1.14 1.50 -16.57
C GLU A 70 0.36 1.97 -15.35
N GLU A 71 -0.92 1.64 -15.26
CA GLU A 71 -1.73 1.97 -14.07
C GLU A 71 -1.19 1.29 -12.79
N LEU A 72 -0.76 0.03 -12.87
CA LEU A 72 -0.10 -0.63 -11.75
C LEU A 72 1.20 0.05 -11.34
N ARG A 73 1.97 0.60 -12.30
CA ARG A 73 3.20 1.36 -12.03
C ARG A 73 2.88 2.66 -11.30
N LYS A 74 1.86 3.41 -11.74
CA LYS A 74 1.39 4.64 -11.07
C LYS A 74 0.97 4.35 -9.62
N GLY A 75 0.16 3.32 -9.39
CA GLY A 75 -0.25 2.93 -8.05
C GLY A 75 0.92 2.54 -7.14
N ARG A 76 1.92 1.82 -7.67
CA ARG A 76 3.15 1.49 -6.92
C ARG A 76 4.00 2.71 -6.59
N ALA A 77 4.13 3.65 -7.51
CA ALA A 77 4.87 4.89 -7.28
C ALA A 77 4.21 5.72 -6.17
N GLN A 78 2.89 5.89 -6.20
CA GLN A 78 2.14 6.57 -5.15
C GLN A 78 2.29 5.89 -3.79
N ARG A 79 2.17 4.56 -3.74
CA ARG A 79 2.36 3.81 -2.49
C ARG A 79 3.78 3.96 -1.93
N ARG A 80 4.81 3.94 -2.79
CA ARG A 80 6.19 4.18 -2.37
C ARG A 80 6.39 5.58 -1.83
N LEU A 81 5.85 6.61 -2.51
CA LEU A 81 5.90 8.00 -2.04
C LEU A 81 5.27 8.14 -0.65
N ALA A 82 4.13 7.52 -0.43
CA ALA A 82 3.46 7.56 0.86
C ALA A 82 4.27 6.87 1.95
N LEU A 83 4.74 5.65 1.73
CA LEU A 83 5.43 4.87 2.75
C LEU A 83 6.85 5.38 3.03
N LEU A 84 7.59 5.77 1.99
CA LEU A 84 9.00 6.14 2.13
C LEU A 84 9.21 7.66 2.25
N GLY A 85 8.24 8.46 1.83
CA GLY A 85 8.29 9.93 1.92
C GLY A 85 7.42 10.46 3.05
N LEU A 86 6.10 10.32 2.91
CA LEU A 86 5.14 10.99 3.79
C LEU A 86 5.07 10.40 5.19
N LEU A 87 5.14 9.09 5.34
CA LEU A 87 5.08 8.45 6.65
C LEU A 87 6.26 8.83 7.55
N PRO A 88 7.53 8.78 7.10
CA PRO A 88 8.65 9.27 7.91
C PRO A 88 8.54 10.75 8.28
N VAL A 89 8.08 11.61 7.36
CA VAL A 89 7.85 13.04 7.64
C VAL A 89 6.77 13.20 8.72
N PHE A 90 5.68 12.47 8.64
CA PHE A 90 4.62 12.49 9.66
C PHE A 90 5.16 12.09 11.03
N VAL A 91 5.89 10.97 11.12
CA VAL A 91 6.46 10.47 12.38
C VAL A 91 7.47 11.48 12.94
N ALA A 92 8.43 11.93 12.13
CA ALA A 92 9.46 12.87 12.58
C ALA A 92 8.85 14.20 13.05
N SER A 93 7.92 14.78 12.29
CA SER A 93 7.27 16.05 12.67
C SER A 93 6.42 15.91 13.92
N THR A 94 5.75 14.75 14.12
CA THR A 94 4.97 14.49 15.33
C THR A 94 5.87 14.39 16.56
N VAL A 95 7.00 13.69 16.46
CA VAL A 95 7.98 13.58 17.54
C VAL A 95 8.57 14.94 17.89
N VAL A 96 9.02 15.70 16.89
CA VAL A 96 9.54 17.07 17.10
C VAL A 96 8.50 17.98 17.74
N GLY A 97 7.25 17.92 17.25
CA GLY A 97 6.14 18.68 17.83
C GLY A 97 5.88 18.32 19.28
N GLY A 98 5.89 17.03 19.61
CA GLY A 98 5.76 16.57 21.00
C GLY A 98 6.86 17.09 21.91
N LEU A 99 8.12 17.01 21.47
CA LEU A 99 9.26 17.54 22.22
C LEU A 99 9.20 19.07 22.41
N GLN A 100 8.73 19.81 21.41
CA GLN A 100 8.56 21.26 21.54
C GLN A 100 7.46 21.61 22.53
N VAL A 101 6.33 20.93 22.51
CA VAL A 101 5.23 21.09 23.49
C VAL A 101 5.72 20.78 24.89
N ASP A 102 6.50 19.70 25.06
CA ASP A 102 7.03 19.29 26.36
C ASP A 102 7.99 20.33 26.96
N ARG A 103 8.83 20.95 26.14
CA ARG A 103 9.71 22.06 26.55
C ARG A 103 8.93 23.33 26.96
N GLN A 104 7.71 23.50 26.46
CA GLN A 104 6.86 24.68 26.72
C GLN A 104 5.70 24.37 27.68
N LYS A 105 5.87 23.43 28.61
CA LYS A 105 4.84 23.03 29.59
C LYS A 105 4.25 24.22 30.37
N ASN A 106 5.11 25.18 30.73
CA ASN A 106 4.72 26.34 31.54
C ASN A 106 4.07 27.47 30.71
N VAL A 107 3.99 27.36 29.40
CA VAL A 107 3.34 28.33 28.52
C VAL A 107 1.90 27.93 28.35
N SER A 108 0.97 28.82 28.63
CA SER A 108 -0.46 28.60 28.34
C SER A 108 -0.70 28.58 26.84
N GLY A 109 -1.60 27.72 26.37
CA GLY A 109 -1.97 27.63 24.98
C GLY A 109 -2.17 26.18 24.50
N SER A 110 -2.69 26.04 23.30
CA SER A 110 -2.90 24.72 22.68
C SER A 110 -1.57 24.11 22.23
N ASN A 111 -1.54 22.78 22.07
CA ASN A 111 -0.35 22.08 21.54
C ASN A 111 0.05 22.62 20.16
N PHE A 112 -0.93 22.99 19.34
CA PHE A 112 -0.66 23.57 18.03
C PHE A 112 0.04 24.93 18.15
N SER A 113 -0.37 25.81 19.08
CA SER A 113 0.28 27.10 19.27
C SER A 113 1.71 27.01 19.81
N LYS A 114 2.02 25.90 20.50
CA LYS A 114 3.36 25.63 21.03
C LYS A 114 4.35 25.08 20.00
N ALA A 115 3.84 24.40 18.96
CA ALA A 115 4.66 23.80 17.91
C ALA A 115 3.98 23.91 16.53
N PRO A 116 3.65 25.11 16.04
CA PRO A 116 2.82 25.30 14.85
C PRO A 116 3.45 24.70 13.59
N VAL A 117 4.76 24.85 13.41
CA VAL A 117 5.47 24.34 12.23
C VAL A 117 5.43 22.81 12.21
N ALA A 118 5.79 22.17 13.31
CA ALA A 118 5.83 20.70 13.38
C ALA A 118 4.42 20.10 13.16
N PHE A 119 3.38 20.65 13.79
CA PHE A 119 2.01 20.16 13.61
C PHE A 119 1.46 20.45 12.21
N SER A 120 1.84 21.57 11.58
CA SER A 120 1.46 21.83 10.19
C SER A 120 2.05 20.80 9.23
N PHE A 121 3.33 20.43 9.41
CA PHE A 121 3.94 19.34 8.62
C PHE A 121 3.28 17.99 8.90
N SER A 122 2.94 17.66 10.14
CA SER A 122 2.20 16.45 10.49
C SER A 122 0.85 16.40 9.79
N LEU A 123 0.09 17.47 9.82
CA LEU A 123 -1.21 17.55 9.16
C LEU A 123 -1.07 17.43 7.63
N ALA A 124 -0.13 18.16 7.03
CA ALA A 124 0.13 18.06 5.59
C ALA A 124 0.51 16.65 5.18
N ALA A 125 1.38 15.97 5.91
CA ALA A 125 1.77 14.59 5.66
C ALA A 125 0.59 13.62 5.85
N LEU A 126 -0.26 13.84 6.87
CA LEU A 126 -1.46 13.05 7.10
C LEU A 126 -2.45 13.18 5.94
N PHE A 127 -2.81 14.40 5.55
CA PHE A 127 -3.73 14.63 4.42
C PHE A 127 -3.18 14.08 3.11
N SER A 128 -1.87 14.23 2.86
CA SER A 128 -1.22 13.64 1.70
C SER A 128 -1.22 12.11 1.73
N SER A 129 -1.12 11.49 2.90
CA SER A 129 -1.20 10.03 3.05
C SER A 129 -2.59 9.48 2.76
N LEU A 130 -3.64 10.24 3.00
CA LEU A 130 -5.02 9.87 2.65
C LEU A 130 -5.20 9.76 1.12
N SER A 131 -4.41 10.50 0.34
CA SER A 131 -4.39 10.36 -1.13
C SER A 131 -3.88 9.00 -1.60
N VAL A 132 -3.24 8.22 -0.70
CA VAL A 132 -2.84 6.82 -0.97
C VAL A 132 -4.04 5.89 -1.11
N GLY A 133 -5.19 6.24 -0.55
CA GLY A 133 -6.46 5.57 -0.88
C GLY A 133 -6.73 5.55 -2.39
N ALA A 134 -6.26 6.58 -3.11
CA ALA A 134 -6.30 6.63 -4.57
C ALA A 134 -5.42 5.54 -5.25
N ALA A 135 -4.42 4.97 -4.56
CA ALA A 135 -3.62 3.87 -5.11
C ALA A 135 -4.44 2.60 -5.35
N ASN A 136 -5.51 2.38 -4.58
CA ASN A 136 -6.45 1.28 -4.83
C ASN A 136 -7.25 1.51 -6.12
N ASN A 137 -7.51 2.76 -6.49
CA ASN A 137 -8.20 3.08 -7.73
C ASN A 137 -7.36 2.73 -8.96
N HIS A 138 -6.02 2.79 -8.89
CA HIS A 138 -5.16 2.36 -9.99
C HIS A 138 -5.22 0.86 -10.25
N TYR A 139 -5.45 0.04 -9.23
CA TYR A 139 -5.64 -1.40 -9.44
C TYR A 139 -6.97 -1.68 -10.17
N ALA A 140 -8.03 -1.00 -9.78
CA ALA A 140 -9.33 -1.10 -10.46
C ALA A 140 -9.24 -0.60 -11.91
N ARG A 141 -8.58 0.54 -12.15
CA ARG A 141 -8.33 1.07 -13.50
C ARG A 141 -7.47 0.13 -14.35
N ALA A 142 -6.50 -0.55 -13.76
CA ALA A 142 -5.70 -1.55 -14.47
C ALA A 142 -6.56 -2.73 -14.95
N ILE A 143 -7.50 -3.19 -14.13
CA ILE A 143 -8.47 -4.23 -14.51
C ILE A 143 -9.40 -3.73 -15.62
N GLU A 144 -9.89 -2.51 -15.49
CA GLU A 144 -10.74 -1.88 -16.50
C GLU A 144 -10.01 -1.74 -17.84
N ALA A 145 -8.78 -1.20 -17.84
CA ALA A 145 -7.95 -1.10 -19.02
C ALA A 145 -7.68 -2.47 -19.66
N TYR A 146 -7.45 -3.50 -18.85
CA TYR A 146 -7.30 -4.87 -19.34
C TYR A 146 -8.61 -5.39 -19.98
N ASN A 147 -9.76 -5.11 -19.37
CA ASN A 147 -11.05 -5.60 -19.86
C ASN A 147 -11.50 -4.89 -21.15
N GLN A 148 -11.05 -3.65 -21.39
CA GLN A 148 -11.38 -2.91 -22.61
C GLN A 148 -10.93 -3.61 -23.90
N GLN A 149 -9.94 -4.50 -23.85
CA GLN A 149 -9.51 -5.27 -25.02
C GLN A 149 -10.52 -6.33 -25.46
N PHE A 150 -11.55 -6.62 -24.64
CA PHE A 150 -12.58 -7.63 -24.93
C PHE A 150 -13.94 -7.02 -25.30
N HIS A 151 -14.02 -5.70 -25.40
CA HIS A 151 -15.17 -4.92 -25.86
C HIS A 151 -14.87 -4.29 -27.20
#